data_e1e348017ccef63441db80a11cf372df
#
_entry.id   e1e348017ccef63441db80a11cf372df
#
_cell.length_a   1.000
_cell.length_b   1.000
_cell.length_c   1.000
_cell.angle_alpha   90.00
_cell.angle_beta   90.00
_cell.angle_gamma   90.00
#
_symmetry.space_group_name_H-M   'P 1'
#
loop_
_entity.id
_entity.type
_entity.pdbx_description
1 polymer ?
#
loop_
_entity_poly.entity_id
_entity_poly.type
_entity_poly.pdbx_seq_one_letter_code
_entity_poly.pdbx_strand_id
1 'polypeptide(L)'
;MYKRQIRDPKDDEVSLKTIYMALDPYMRGRMNDAKSYAKAVEIGEVMEAGAVSQVIKSKSKNFKEGDFVEGRTGWQDNPTVHENKLRLIDPSMAPLSTAIGVLGMPGTTAYVGMKNFAKPQSGETLVVSAASGAVGGTVGQIGKIHGCRVVGIAGSDEKCQFTKTEYGLSLIHI
;
A
#
# COMPACT_ATOMS: atom_id res chain seq x y z
N MET A 1 24.50 -10.44 8.91
CA MET A 1 23.36 -9.62 9.33
C MET A 1 23.91 -8.36 10.00
N TYR A 2 23.93 -7.21 9.31
CA TYR A 2 24.44 -5.97 9.88
C TYR A 2 23.40 -5.40 10.86
N LYS A 3 23.69 -5.48 12.17
CA LYS A 3 22.92 -4.77 13.18
C LYS A 3 23.28 -3.28 13.05
N ARG A 4 22.55 -2.51 12.24
CA ARG A 4 22.61 -1.05 12.36
C ARG A 4 22.03 -0.67 13.72
N GLN A 5 22.82 0.02 14.54
CA GLN A 5 22.32 0.59 15.79
C GLN A 5 21.25 1.63 15.45
N ILE A 6 20.15 1.58 16.19
CA ILE A 6 19.12 2.63 16.13
C ILE A 6 19.78 3.90 16.63
N ARG A 7 19.91 4.92 15.77
CA ARG A 7 20.40 6.23 16.19
C ARG A 7 19.30 7.01 16.91
N ASP A 8 19.69 7.87 17.83
CA ASP A 8 18.73 8.82 18.40
C ASP A 8 18.25 9.84 17.34
N PRO A 9 16.98 10.23 17.39
CA PRO A 9 16.46 11.24 16.49
C PRO A 9 17.05 12.61 16.80
N LYS A 10 17.30 13.41 15.74
CA LYS A 10 17.62 14.84 15.83
C LYS A 10 16.32 15.64 15.93
N ASP A 11 16.42 16.96 16.07
CA ASP A 11 15.28 17.86 16.08
C ASP A 11 14.44 17.65 14.80
N ASP A 12 13.12 17.64 14.95
CA ASP A 12 12.11 17.35 13.92
C ASP A 12 12.20 15.92 13.32
N GLU A 13 12.91 14.99 13.98
CA GLU A 13 12.95 13.58 13.59
C GLU A 13 12.24 12.68 14.60
N VAL A 14 11.82 11.52 14.12
CA VAL A 14 11.29 10.43 14.94
C VAL A 14 11.95 9.11 14.57
N SER A 15 12.19 8.27 15.58
CA SER A 15 12.61 6.87 15.38
C SER A 15 11.37 5.99 15.45
N LEU A 16 11.30 5.05 14.54
CA LEU A 16 10.11 4.24 14.28
C LEU A 16 10.40 2.74 14.45
N LYS A 17 9.37 1.99 14.78
CA LYS A 17 9.32 0.54 14.62
C LYS A 17 8.31 0.21 13.53
N THR A 18 8.77 -0.37 12.43
CA THR A 18 7.89 -0.80 11.33
C THR A 18 7.01 -1.98 11.77
N ILE A 19 5.71 -1.87 11.50
CA ILE A 19 4.69 -2.89 11.79
C ILE A 19 4.27 -3.57 10.49
N TYR A 20 3.96 -2.78 9.47
CA TYR A 20 3.59 -3.25 8.13
C TYR A 20 4.40 -2.52 7.07
N MET A 21 4.78 -3.23 6.03
CA MET A 21 5.53 -2.69 4.90
C MET A 21 4.87 -3.14 3.60
N ALA A 22 4.69 -2.21 2.67
CA ALA A 22 4.16 -2.51 1.35
C ALA A 22 5.18 -3.26 0.49
N LEU A 23 4.70 -4.23 -0.30
CA LEU A 23 5.43 -4.90 -1.36
C LEU A 23 4.70 -4.65 -2.68
N ASP A 24 5.13 -3.63 -3.41
CA ASP A 24 4.46 -3.17 -4.61
C ASP A 24 5.23 -3.56 -5.88
N PRO A 25 4.54 -3.85 -7.01
CA PRO A 25 5.19 -4.31 -8.24
C PRO A 25 6.28 -3.38 -8.78
N TYR A 26 6.19 -2.06 -8.59
CA TYR A 26 7.20 -1.11 -9.05
C TYR A 26 8.60 -1.37 -8.43
N MET A 27 8.65 -1.90 -7.22
CA MET A 27 9.91 -2.21 -6.52
C MET A 27 10.74 -3.22 -7.32
N ARG A 28 10.10 -4.18 -8.02
CA ARG A 28 10.82 -5.12 -8.88
C ARG A 28 11.53 -4.40 -10.03
N GLY A 29 10.90 -3.38 -10.63
CA GLY A 29 11.53 -2.53 -11.64
C GLY A 29 12.72 -1.73 -11.10
N ARG A 30 12.65 -1.30 -9.84
CA ARG A 30 13.72 -0.57 -9.15
C ARG A 30 14.97 -1.41 -8.86
N MET A 31 14.87 -2.73 -8.93
CA MET A 31 16.00 -3.66 -8.76
C MET A 31 16.80 -3.86 -10.07
N ASN A 32 16.33 -3.35 -11.19
CA ASN A 32 16.98 -3.48 -12.49
C ASN A 32 17.60 -2.14 -12.90
N ASP A 33 18.84 -2.17 -13.38
CA ASP A 33 19.48 -1.02 -14.03
C ASP A 33 19.00 -0.95 -15.49
N ALA A 34 17.79 -0.42 -15.67
CA ALA A 34 17.15 -0.25 -16.95
C ALA A 34 16.48 1.12 -17.04
N LYS A 35 16.29 1.63 -18.26
CA LYS A 35 15.57 2.89 -18.48
C LYS A 35 14.15 2.79 -17.93
N SER A 36 13.83 3.65 -16.94
CA SER A 36 12.55 3.67 -16.25
C SER A 36 12.20 5.13 -15.88
N TYR A 37 10.97 5.34 -15.38
CA TYR A 37 10.53 6.65 -14.85
C TYR A 37 11.24 7.03 -13.55
N ALA A 38 11.96 6.11 -12.92
CA ALA A 38 12.70 6.37 -11.69
C ALA A 38 14.03 5.60 -11.68
N LYS A 39 15.05 6.16 -10.98
CA LYS A 39 16.37 5.55 -10.85
C LYS A 39 16.30 4.18 -10.15
N ALA A 40 17.12 3.22 -10.59
CA ALA A 40 17.31 1.96 -9.88
C ALA A 40 17.85 2.20 -8.45
N VAL A 41 17.54 1.30 -7.54
CA VAL A 41 18.12 1.26 -6.20
C VAL A 41 19.47 0.59 -6.29
N GLU A 42 20.52 1.25 -5.83
CA GLU A 42 21.89 0.73 -5.88
C GLU A 42 22.13 -0.30 -4.77
N ILE A 43 23.11 -1.17 -4.96
CA ILE A 43 23.50 -2.16 -3.93
C ILE A 43 23.99 -1.40 -2.70
N GLY A 44 23.39 -1.72 -1.54
CA GLY A 44 23.68 -1.04 -0.27
C GLY A 44 22.70 0.09 0.08
N GLU A 45 21.88 0.54 -0.86
CA GLU A 45 20.77 1.46 -0.58
C GLU A 45 19.54 0.73 -0.03
N VAL A 46 18.67 1.47 0.64
CA VAL A 46 17.39 0.95 1.15
C VAL A 46 16.35 0.99 0.02
N MET A 47 15.68 -0.14 -0.24
CA MET A 47 14.55 -0.19 -1.17
C MET A 47 13.42 0.70 -0.66
N GLU A 48 12.88 1.53 -1.54
CA GLU A 48 11.74 2.39 -1.21
C GLU A 48 10.48 1.56 -0.96
N ALA A 49 9.74 1.90 0.09
CA ALA A 49 8.43 1.31 0.38
C ALA A 49 7.60 2.25 1.26
N GLY A 50 6.30 2.23 1.08
CA GLY A 50 5.36 2.70 2.09
C GLY A 50 5.34 1.75 3.28
N ALA A 51 5.28 2.28 4.48
CA ALA A 51 5.19 1.48 5.69
C ALA A 51 4.30 2.13 6.74
N VAL A 52 3.70 1.29 7.58
CA VAL A 52 3.03 1.69 8.82
C VAL A 52 3.96 1.36 9.97
N SER A 53 4.20 2.33 10.81
CA SER A 53 5.15 2.22 11.91
C SER A 53 4.58 2.83 13.20
N GLN A 54 5.13 2.40 14.34
CA GLN A 54 4.90 3.05 15.62
C GLN A 54 6.11 3.94 15.98
N VAL A 55 5.85 5.11 16.49
CA VAL A 55 6.87 6.03 17.00
C VAL A 55 7.42 5.47 18.32
N ILE A 56 8.73 5.21 18.37
CA ILE A 56 9.43 4.67 19.55
C ILE A 56 10.28 5.72 20.27
N LYS A 57 10.71 6.76 19.56
CA LYS A 57 11.37 7.96 20.13
C LYS A 57 10.99 9.16 19.28
N SER A 58 10.77 10.32 19.90
CA SER A 58 10.40 11.54 19.18
C SER A 58 11.18 12.76 19.66
N LYS A 59 11.65 13.57 18.71
CA LYS A 59 12.02 14.98 18.87
C LYS A 59 11.21 15.88 17.93
N SER A 60 10.05 15.39 17.49
CA SER A 60 9.05 16.10 16.71
C SER A 60 8.08 16.86 17.63
N LYS A 61 7.55 17.96 17.13
CA LYS A 61 6.41 18.68 17.76
C LYS A 61 5.07 18.08 17.36
N ASN A 62 5.04 17.31 16.26
CA ASN A 62 3.82 16.80 15.64
C ASN A 62 3.51 15.34 16.00
N PHE A 63 4.51 14.58 16.46
CA PHE A 63 4.38 13.16 16.78
C PHE A 63 4.98 12.85 18.16
N LYS A 64 4.31 12.02 18.91
CA LYS A 64 4.75 11.52 20.23
C LYS A 64 4.99 10.02 20.21
N GLU A 65 5.73 9.52 21.20
CA GLU A 65 5.93 8.08 21.39
C GLU A 65 4.59 7.36 21.54
N GLY A 66 4.46 6.22 20.86
CA GLY A 66 3.23 5.44 20.79
C GLY A 66 2.32 5.77 19.61
N ASP A 67 2.48 6.92 18.96
CA ASP A 67 1.69 7.27 17.77
C ASP A 67 1.94 6.26 16.63
N PHE A 68 0.89 6.01 15.83
CA PHE A 68 1.00 5.26 14.60
C PHE A 68 1.08 6.21 13.41
N VAL A 69 2.02 5.93 12.50
CA VAL A 69 2.31 6.78 11.36
C VAL A 69 2.45 5.96 10.08
N GLU A 70 2.10 6.56 8.96
CA GLU A 70 2.39 6.05 7.63
C GLU A 70 3.40 6.97 6.94
N GLY A 71 4.34 6.38 6.18
CA GLY A 71 5.29 7.12 5.38
C GLY A 71 6.18 6.24 4.51
N ARG A 72 6.92 6.88 3.59
CA ARG A 72 7.89 6.17 2.74
C ARG A 72 9.21 5.97 3.49
N THR A 73 9.23 4.99 4.37
CA THR A 73 10.40 4.68 5.20
C THR A 73 11.30 3.58 4.64
N GLY A 74 10.86 2.91 3.57
CA GLY A 74 11.62 1.86 2.90
C GLY A 74 11.66 0.54 3.67
N TRP A 75 12.42 -0.42 3.13
CA TRP A 75 12.57 -1.74 3.74
C TRP A 75 13.50 -1.70 4.95
N GLN A 76 12.97 -1.23 6.05
CA GLN A 76 13.69 -1.05 7.31
C GLN A 76 12.82 -1.43 8.51
N ASP A 77 13.38 -2.12 9.50
CA ASP A 77 12.70 -2.43 10.75
C ASP A 77 12.56 -1.21 11.66
N ASN A 78 13.62 -0.39 11.73
CA ASN A 78 13.70 0.73 12.65
C ASN A 78 14.26 1.98 11.94
N PRO A 79 13.47 2.61 11.05
CA PRO A 79 13.91 3.84 10.40
C PRO A 79 13.87 5.02 11.38
N THR A 80 14.78 5.99 11.18
CA THR A 80 14.71 7.32 11.79
C THR A 80 14.58 8.33 10.67
N VAL A 81 13.50 9.11 10.68
CA VAL A 81 13.13 9.99 9.59
C VAL A 81 12.63 11.34 10.08
N HIS A 82 12.71 12.35 9.22
CA HIS A 82 12.14 13.67 9.49
C HIS A 82 10.61 13.61 9.44
N GLU A 83 9.95 14.35 10.34
CA GLU A 83 8.51 14.33 10.55
C GLU A 83 7.68 14.65 9.30
N ASN A 84 8.19 15.49 8.38
CA ASN A 84 7.48 15.86 7.15
C ASN A 84 7.27 14.69 6.15
N LYS A 85 7.90 13.55 6.38
CA LYS A 85 7.73 12.32 5.59
C LYS A 85 6.62 11.43 6.11
N LEU A 86 5.95 11.85 7.18
CA LEU A 86 5.02 11.01 7.91
C LEU A 86 3.63 11.63 7.97
N ARG A 87 2.63 10.75 8.02
CA ARG A 87 1.23 11.06 8.27
C ARG A 87 0.75 10.28 9.48
N LEU A 88 0.06 10.94 10.40
CA LEU A 88 -0.57 10.30 11.55
C LEU A 88 -1.69 9.36 11.10
N ILE A 89 -1.80 8.20 11.73
CA ILE A 89 -2.88 7.24 11.56
C ILE A 89 -3.68 7.17 12.86
N ASP A 90 -4.99 7.28 12.75
CA ASP A 90 -5.90 6.98 13.85
C ASP A 90 -6.29 5.48 13.81
N PRO A 91 -5.81 4.66 14.74
CA PRO A 91 -6.09 3.22 14.76
C PRO A 91 -7.55 2.89 15.11
N SER A 92 -8.32 3.87 15.60
CA SER A 92 -9.74 3.67 15.91
C SER A 92 -10.64 3.70 14.67
N MET A 93 -10.18 4.31 13.58
CA MET A 93 -10.94 4.45 12.34
C MET A 93 -10.92 3.17 11.48
N ALA A 94 -9.78 2.49 11.42
CA ALA A 94 -9.61 1.28 10.60
C ALA A 94 -8.35 0.51 11.04
N PRO A 95 -8.24 -0.79 10.69
CA PRO A 95 -7.01 -1.55 10.91
C PRO A 95 -5.79 -0.87 10.30
N LEU A 96 -4.67 -0.85 11.01
CA LEU A 96 -3.45 -0.14 10.60
C LEU A 96 -2.95 -0.53 9.20
N SER A 97 -3.09 -1.79 8.81
CA SER A 97 -2.67 -2.29 7.48
C SER A 97 -3.40 -1.62 6.32
N THR A 98 -4.60 -1.07 6.55
CA THR A 98 -5.37 -0.38 5.52
C THR A 98 -4.68 0.87 5.01
N ALA A 99 -3.83 1.52 5.83
CA ALA A 99 -3.13 2.75 5.47
C ALA A 99 -2.13 2.59 4.31
N ILE A 100 -1.62 1.37 4.08
CA ILE A 100 -0.79 1.03 2.91
C ILE A 100 -1.53 0.14 1.90
N GLY A 101 -2.79 -0.17 2.14
CA GLY A 101 -3.70 -0.96 1.30
C GLY A 101 -4.81 -0.10 0.70
N VAL A 102 -6.06 -0.39 1.10
CA VAL A 102 -7.27 0.25 0.57
C VAL A 102 -7.34 1.77 0.86
N LEU A 103 -6.76 2.24 1.96
CA LEU A 103 -6.66 3.67 2.30
C LEU A 103 -5.28 4.28 1.92
N GLY A 104 -4.43 3.50 1.26
CA GLY A 104 -3.12 3.89 0.76
C GLY A 104 -3.04 3.97 -0.76
N MET A 105 -1.85 3.71 -1.30
CA MET A 105 -1.58 3.80 -2.75
C MET A 105 -2.45 2.85 -3.59
N PRO A 106 -2.64 1.57 -3.25
CA PRO A 106 -3.48 0.67 -4.05
C PRO A 106 -4.94 1.15 -4.13
N GLY A 107 -5.51 1.57 -3.01
CA GLY A 107 -6.88 2.09 -2.97
C GLY A 107 -7.06 3.40 -3.71
N THR A 108 -6.10 4.32 -3.55
CA THR A 108 -6.08 5.60 -4.31
C THR A 108 -6.00 5.33 -5.81
N THR A 109 -5.14 4.39 -6.23
CA THR A 109 -5.00 3.98 -7.64
C THR A 109 -6.33 3.44 -8.18
N ALA A 110 -6.97 2.55 -7.44
CA ALA A 110 -8.27 1.99 -7.80
C ALA A 110 -9.34 3.10 -7.91
N TYR A 111 -9.42 3.97 -6.91
CA TYR A 111 -10.42 5.05 -6.87
C TYR A 111 -10.25 6.04 -8.02
N VAL A 112 -9.01 6.49 -8.29
CA VAL A 112 -8.72 7.41 -9.39
C VAL A 112 -9.05 6.75 -10.74
N GLY A 113 -8.68 5.48 -10.91
CA GLY A 113 -9.01 4.71 -12.12
C GLY A 113 -10.52 4.62 -12.35
N MET A 114 -11.27 4.32 -11.32
CA MET A 114 -12.73 4.21 -11.39
C MET A 114 -13.39 5.57 -11.62
N LYS A 115 -13.02 6.59 -10.85
CA LYS A 115 -13.66 7.91 -10.88
C LYS A 115 -13.35 8.70 -12.15
N ASN A 116 -12.09 8.68 -12.60
CA ASN A 116 -11.65 9.58 -13.66
C ASN A 116 -11.65 8.93 -15.04
N PHE A 117 -11.48 7.61 -15.11
CA PHE A 117 -11.32 6.88 -16.37
C PHE A 117 -12.51 5.93 -16.65
N ALA A 118 -12.73 4.94 -15.83
CA ALA A 118 -13.77 3.93 -16.08
C ALA A 118 -15.18 4.52 -15.99
N LYS A 119 -15.47 5.35 -14.98
CA LYS A 119 -16.76 6.03 -14.74
C LYS A 119 -17.96 5.09 -14.87
N PRO A 120 -17.94 3.92 -14.24
CA PRO A 120 -18.96 2.90 -14.46
C PRO A 120 -20.35 3.38 -14.01
N GLN A 121 -21.36 2.96 -14.75
CA GLN A 121 -22.75 3.25 -14.43
C GLN A 121 -23.44 2.01 -13.86
N SER A 122 -24.45 2.22 -13.04
CA SER A 122 -25.25 1.12 -12.49
C SER A 122 -25.84 0.25 -13.61
N GLY A 123 -25.76 -1.07 -13.44
CA GLY A 123 -26.20 -2.06 -14.42
C GLY A 123 -25.17 -2.45 -15.47
N GLU A 124 -24.05 -1.73 -15.59
CA GLU A 124 -22.97 -2.11 -16.51
C GLU A 124 -22.20 -3.33 -16.03
N THR A 125 -21.49 -3.98 -16.95
CA THR A 125 -20.54 -5.05 -16.62
C THR A 125 -19.13 -4.50 -16.59
N LEU A 126 -18.51 -4.54 -15.40
CA LEU A 126 -17.13 -4.17 -15.17
C LEU A 126 -16.23 -5.42 -15.17
N VAL A 127 -15.26 -5.47 -16.08
CA VAL A 127 -14.26 -6.56 -16.13
C VAL A 127 -12.96 -6.08 -15.50
N VAL A 128 -12.44 -6.84 -14.55
CA VAL A 128 -11.27 -6.47 -13.74
C VAL A 128 -10.18 -7.52 -13.89
N SER A 129 -9.04 -7.16 -14.47
CA SER A 129 -7.85 -8.01 -14.50
C SER A 129 -7.13 -8.01 -13.15
N ALA A 130 -6.39 -9.11 -12.86
CA ALA A 130 -5.70 -9.29 -11.58
C ALA A 130 -6.62 -9.02 -10.37
N ALA A 131 -7.86 -9.51 -10.43
CA ALA A 131 -8.94 -9.19 -9.50
C ALA A 131 -8.66 -9.62 -8.05
N SER A 132 -7.74 -10.54 -7.80
CA SER A 132 -7.28 -10.93 -6.46
C SER A 132 -6.19 -10.02 -5.88
N GLY A 133 -5.65 -9.10 -6.68
CA GLY A 133 -4.61 -8.16 -6.24
C GLY A 133 -5.19 -6.96 -5.48
N ALA A 134 -4.32 -6.20 -4.80
CA ALA A 134 -4.71 -5.07 -3.96
C ALA A 134 -5.51 -3.99 -4.72
N VAL A 135 -5.07 -3.62 -5.94
CA VAL A 135 -5.80 -2.67 -6.79
C VAL A 135 -7.05 -3.32 -7.39
N GLY A 136 -6.90 -4.50 -8.01
CA GLY A 136 -8.01 -5.18 -8.69
C GLY A 136 -9.17 -5.54 -7.76
N GLY A 137 -8.86 -6.06 -6.57
CA GLY A 137 -9.87 -6.35 -5.55
C GLY A 137 -10.62 -5.10 -5.08
N THR A 138 -9.90 -3.98 -4.92
CA THR A 138 -10.52 -2.69 -4.58
C THR A 138 -11.40 -2.16 -5.72
N VAL A 139 -10.93 -2.24 -6.97
CA VAL A 139 -11.73 -1.89 -8.17
C VAL A 139 -13.02 -2.69 -8.21
N GLY A 140 -12.91 -4.01 -7.99
CA GLY A 140 -14.08 -4.89 -7.98
C GLY A 140 -15.13 -4.50 -6.94
N GLN A 141 -14.69 -4.18 -5.73
CA GLN A 141 -15.58 -3.75 -4.65
C GLN A 141 -16.21 -2.37 -4.94
N ILE A 142 -15.44 -1.42 -5.44
CA ILE A 142 -15.95 -0.10 -5.88
C ILE A 142 -17.01 -0.31 -6.98
N GLY A 143 -16.77 -1.18 -7.97
CA GLY A 143 -17.73 -1.50 -9.03
C GLY A 143 -19.05 -2.03 -8.47
N LYS A 144 -18.99 -2.91 -7.48
CA LYS A 144 -20.21 -3.41 -6.80
C LYS A 144 -20.98 -2.30 -6.09
N ILE A 145 -20.26 -1.39 -5.39
CA ILE A 145 -20.89 -0.23 -4.72
C ILE A 145 -21.61 0.67 -5.74
N HIS A 146 -21.06 0.77 -6.95
CA HIS A 146 -21.69 1.52 -8.05
C HIS A 146 -22.83 0.74 -8.76
N GLY A 147 -23.19 -0.47 -8.30
CA GLY A 147 -24.25 -1.27 -8.88
C GLY A 147 -23.88 -1.99 -10.17
N CYS A 148 -22.59 -2.18 -10.44
CA CYS A 148 -22.13 -2.94 -11.60
C CYS A 148 -22.19 -4.44 -11.37
N ARG A 149 -22.38 -5.21 -12.46
CA ARG A 149 -22.01 -6.62 -12.50
C ARG A 149 -20.49 -6.71 -12.64
N VAL A 150 -19.78 -7.23 -11.63
CA VAL A 150 -18.31 -7.29 -11.66
C VAL A 150 -17.84 -8.68 -12.02
N VAL A 151 -16.98 -8.77 -13.03
CA VAL A 151 -16.32 -10.00 -13.49
C VAL A 151 -14.82 -9.86 -13.27
N GLY A 152 -14.27 -10.71 -12.38
CA GLY A 152 -12.84 -10.74 -12.08
C GLY A 152 -12.09 -11.75 -12.95
N ILE A 153 -10.86 -11.43 -13.33
CA ILE A 153 -9.93 -12.33 -14.01
C ILE A 153 -8.77 -12.60 -13.03
N ALA A 154 -8.49 -13.89 -12.77
CA ALA A 154 -7.39 -14.33 -11.90
C ALA A 154 -6.70 -15.57 -12.47
N GLY A 155 -5.41 -15.74 -12.13
CA GLY A 155 -4.51 -16.74 -12.75
C GLY A 155 -4.43 -18.07 -12.01
N SER A 156 -5.30 -18.38 -11.04
CA SER A 156 -5.39 -19.69 -10.40
C SER A 156 -6.75 -19.92 -9.78
N ASP A 157 -7.15 -21.19 -9.62
CA ASP A 157 -8.43 -21.57 -8.99
C ASP A 157 -8.51 -21.04 -7.56
N GLU A 158 -7.44 -21.09 -6.80
CA GLU A 158 -7.37 -20.55 -5.44
C GLU A 158 -7.70 -19.05 -5.40
N LYS A 159 -7.06 -18.25 -6.29
CA LYS A 159 -7.34 -16.82 -6.41
C LYS A 159 -8.76 -16.54 -6.88
N CYS A 160 -9.26 -17.37 -7.78
CA CYS A 160 -10.64 -17.29 -8.24
C CYS A 160 -11.62 -17.56 -7.08
N GLN A 161 -11.39 -18.63 -6.32
CA GLN A 161 -12.23 -18.94 -5.17
C GLN A 161 -12.18 -17.82 -4.12
N PHE A 162 -10.99 -17.31 -3.81
CA PHE A 162 -10.82 -16.18 -2.88
C PHE A 162 -11.65 -14.97 -3.30
N THR A 163 -11.52 -14.51 -4.55
CA THR A 163 -12.25 -13.31 -5.02
C THR A 163 -13.76 -13.54 -5.08
N LYS A 164 -14.21 -14.77 -5.29
CA LYS A 164 -15.63 -15.13 -5.25
C LYS A 164 -16.18 -15.12 -3.84
N THR A 165 -15.46 -15.70 -2.88
CA THR A 165 -15.92 -15.80 -1.49
C THR A 165 -15.79 -14.48 -0.75
N GLU A 166 -14.63 -13.82 -0.87
CA GLU A 166 -14.35 -12.60 -0.09
C GLU A 166 -14.90 -11.33 -0.73
N TYR A 167 -14.88 -11.25 -2.07
CA TYR A 167 -15.32 -10.03 -2.77
C TYR A 167 -16.68 -10.20 -3.48
N GLY A 168 -17.19 -11.43 -3.58
CA GLY A 168 -18.46 -11.73 -4.26
C GLY A 168 -18.45 -11.37 -5.74
N LEU A 169 -17.33 -11.59 -6.43
CA LEU A 169 -17.20 -11.33 -7.87
C LEU A 169 -17.60 -12.56 -8.69
N SER A 170 -18.14 -12.32 -9.90
CA SER A 170 -18.14 -13.35 -10.96
C SER A 170 -16.73 -13.50 -11.51
N LEU A 171 -16.33 -14.68 -12.00
CA LEU A 171 -14.94 -14.96 -12.32
C LEU A 171 -14.75 -15.56 -13.71
N ILE A 172 -13.59 -15.22 -14.30
CA ILE A 172 -12.96 -15.93 -15.41
C ILE A 172 -11.58 -16.40 -14.93
N HIS A 173 -11.36 -17.70 -14.94
CA HIS A 173 -10.04 -18.29 -14.73
C HIS A 173 -9.24 -18.25 -16.05
N ILE A 174 -7.99 -17.81 -16.01
CA ILE A 174 -7.06 -17.87 -17.13
C ILE A 174 -5.95 -18.86 -16.81
#